data_3bf8b7f78897154aba0bb6a3455f1c32
#
_entry.id   3bf8b7f78897154aba0bb6a3455f1c32
#
_cell.length_a   1.000
_cell.length_b   1.000
_cell.length_c   1.000
_cell.angle_alpha   90.00
_cell.angle_beta   90.00
_cell.angle_gamma   90.00
#
_symmetry.space_group_name_H-M   'P 1'
#
loop_
_entity.id
_entity.type
_entity.pdbx_description
1 polymer ?
#
loop_
_entity_poly.entity_id
_entity_poly.type
_entity_poly.pdbx_seq_one_letter_code
_entity_poly.pdbx_strand_id
1 'polypeptide(L)'
;MSRSSSGRLPTVDTAGRNRIFNQILKGVSRSFYLTIRVLPKNIREPIGLAYLLARAADTISDRKHLGLRGSRMEGLETFRSQVAGPSELNVLRRLATDSADSMSTPGERALFASLVELFSLMESLGPEDLGQVRCVSSTLIQ
;
A
#
# COMPACT_ATOMS: atom_id res chain seq x y z
N MET A 1 -20.68 17.99 8.56
CA MET A 1 -20.06 17.78 8.49
C MET A 1 -19.16 17.53 8.02
N SER A 2 -18.99 17.35 7.77
CA SER A 2 -18.25 16.97 7.20
C SER A 2 -16.98 17.29 6.98
N ARG A 3 -16.33 18.02 7.24
CA ARG A 3 -15.13 18.34 7.16
C ARG A 3 -14.21 17.48 7.66
N SER A 4 -14.39 16.88 8.64
CA SER A 4 -13.56 15.91 9.27
C SER A 4 -13.20 14.78 8.34
N SER A 5 -13.94 14.62 7.27
CA SER A 5 -13.69 13.52 6.35
C SER A 5 -12.44 13.70 5.49
N SER A 6 -11.83 14.89 5.49
CA SER A 6 -10.69 15.13 4.65
C SER A 6 -9.49 14.26 5.00
N GLY A 7 -9.34 13.86 6.26
CA GLY A 7 -8.24 13.00 6.66
C GLY A 7 -8.62 11.55 6.81
N ARG A 8 -9.90 11.24 6.63
CA ARG A 8 -10.39 9.90 6.85
C ARG A 8 -10.39 9.10 5.56
N LEU A 9 -9.97 7.84 5.66
CA LEU A 9 -9.95 6.97 4.50
C LEU A 9 -11.34 6.42 4.21
N PRO A 10 -11.64 6.22 2.92
CA PRO A 10 -12.94 5.65 2.54
C PRO A 10 -13.03 4.17 2.91
N THR A 11 -14.24 3.68 3.02
CA THR A 11 -14.48 2.27 3.26
C THR A 11 -14.36 1.51 1.94
N VAL A 12 -13.71 0.36 1.98
CA VAL A 12 -13.56 -0.48 0.79
C VAL A 12 -14.59 -1.61 0.85
N ASP A 13 -15.38 -1.73 -0.22
CA ASP A 13 -16.39 -2.77 -0.27
C ASP A 13 -15.78 -4.09 -0.76
N THR A 14 -16.63 -5.12 -0.89
CA THR A 14 -16.17 -6.45 -1.29
C THR A 14 -15.55 -6.43 -2.68
N ALA A 15 -16.13 -5.68 -3.61
CA ALA A 15 -15.59 -5.60 -4.96
C ALA A 15 -14.20 -4.97 -4.95
N GLY A 16 -14.01 -3.90 -4.19
CA GLY A 16 -12.71 -3.27 -4.08
C GLY A 16 -11.67 -4.18 -3.45
N ARG A 17 -12.08 -4.90 -2.40
CA ARG A 17 -11.19 -5.85 -1.75
C ARG A 17 -10.76 -6.95 -2.72
N ASN A 18 -11.71 -7.51 -3.45
CA ASN A 18 -11.39 -8.55 -4.42
C ASN A 18 -10.46 -8.04 -5.51
N ARG A 19 -10.66 -6.82 -5.95
CA ARG A 19 -9.79 -6.24 -6.97
C ARG A 19 -8.35 -6.14 -6.46
N ILE A 20 -8.17 -5.73 -5.21
CA ILE A 20 -6.83 -5.60 -4.66
C ILE A 20 -6.14 -6.94 -4.51
N PHE A 21 -6.83 -7.93 -3.96
CA PHE A 21 -6.20 -9.22 -3.69
C PHE A 21 -6.14 -10.13 -4.90
N ASN A 22 -6.84 -9.81 -5.96
CA ASN A 22 -6.78 -10.62 -7.19
C ASN A 22 -6.07 -9.88 -8.30
N GLN A 23 -6.61 -8.77 -8.73
CA GLN A 23 -6.07 -8.07 -9.89
C GLN A 23 -4.79 -7.30 -9.58
N ILE A 24 -4.80 -6.52 -8.52
CA ILE A 24 -3.63 -5.71 -8.18
C ILE A 24 -2.46 -6.60 -7.77
N LEU A 25 -2.70 -7.52 -6.87
CA LEU A 25 -1.65 -8.41 -6.39
C LEU A 25 -1.06 -9.22 -7.53
N LYS A 26 -1.92 -9.78 -8.37
CA LYS A 26 -1.45 -10.58 -9.51
C LYS A 26 -0.66 -9.72 -10.48
N GLY A 27 -1.04 -8.47 -10.64
CA GLY A 27 -0.37 -7.56 -11.55
C GLY A 27 1.04 -7.20 -11.12
N VAL A 28 1.30 -7.15 -9.82
CA VAL A 28 2.64 -6.81 -9.35
C VAL A 28 3.50 -8.04 -9.10
N SER A 29 2.91 -9.18 -8.80
CA SER A 29 3.68 -10.41 -8.61
C SER A 29 2.79 -11.64 -8.78
N ARG A 30 2.91 -12.27 -9.92
CA ARG A 30 2.15 -13.48 -10.19
C ARG A 30 2.56 -14.62 -9.26
N SER A 31 3.87 -14.75 -9.01
CA SER A 31 4.36 -15.79 -8.11
C SER A 31 3.79 -15.67 -6.72
N PHE A 32 3.83 -14.46 -6.19
CA PHE A 32 3.31 -14.26 -4.85
C PHE A 32 1.81 -14.46 -4.80
N TYR A 33 1.11 -14.02 -5.85
CA TYR A 33 -0.33 -14.21 -5.95
C TYR A 33 -0.68 -15.69 -5.84
N LEU A 34 0.04 -16.54 -6.58
CA LEU A 34 -0.22 -17.97 -6.56
C LEU A 34 0.14 -18.57 -5.20
N THR A 35 1.23 -18.11 -4.61
CA THR A 35 1.65 -18.60 -3.30
C THR A 35 0.62 -18.28 -2.23
N ILE A 36 0.10 -17.07 -2.24
CA ILE A 36 -0.79 -16.63 -1.18
C ILE A 36 -2.13 -17.37 -1.23
N ARG A 37 -2.50 -17.88 -2.39
CA ARG A 37 -3.77 -18.57 -2.54
C ARG A 37 -3.84 -19.88 -1.77
N VAL A 38 -2.67 -20.47 -1.44
CA VAL A 38 -2.67 -21.73 -0.68
C VAL A 38 -2.66 -21.48 0.82
N LEU A 39 -2.58 -20.24 1.26
CA LEU A 39 -2.60 -19.92 2.68
C LEU A 39 -4.02 -19.94 3.23
N PRO A 40 -4.18 -20.23 4.52
CA PRO A 40 -5.48 -20.11 5.16
C PRO A 40 -6.06 -18.72 4.98
N LYS A 41 -7.39 -18.68 4.86
CA LYS A 41 -8.06 -17.44 4.53
C LYS A 41 -7.79 -16.32 5.54
N ASN A 42 -7.69 -16.68 6.81
CA ASN A 42 -7.53 -15.68 7.86
C ASN A 42 -6.18 -14.96 7.83
N ILE A 43 -5.15 -15.56 7.23
CA ILE A 43 -3.85 -14.91 7.15
C ILE A 43 -3.54 -14.41 5.75
N ARG A 44 -4.36 -14.78 4.78
CA ARG A 44 -4.14 -14.42 3.39
C ARG A 44 -4.16 -12.90 3.18
N GLU A 45 -5.18 -12.24 3.73
CA GLU A 45 -5.30 -10.80 3.56
C GLU A 45 -4.19 -10.01 4.26
N PRO A 46 -3.90 -10.27 5.53
CA PRO A 46 -2.81 -9.53 6.18
C PRO A 46 -1.48 -9.69 5.46
N ILE A 47 -1.17 -10.90 5.03
CA ILE A 47 0.09 -11.14 4.34
C ILE A 47 0.11 -10.45 2.98
N GLY A 48 -1.01 -10.51 2.25
CA GLY A 48 -1.12 -9.83 0.98
C GLY A 48 -0.95 -8.33 1.11
N LEU A 49 -1.57 -7.74 2.14
CA LEU A 49 -1.43 -6.31 2.38
C LEU A 49 0.00 -5.94 2.70
N ALA A 50 0.66 -6.72 3.56
CA ALA A 50 2.05 -6.44 3.91
C ALA A 50 2.94 -6.48 2.67
N TYR A 51 2.71 -7.45 1.79
CA TYR A 51 3.48 -7.54 0.57
C TYR A 51 3.26 -6.33 -0.34
N LEU A 52 2.00 -5.93 -0.51
CA LEU A 52 1.69 -4.80 -1.38
C LEU A 52 2.28 -3.50 -0.84
N LEU A 53 2.26 -3.33 0.48
CA LEU A 53 2.87 -2.16 1.09
C LEU A 53 4.37 -2.14 0.86
N ALA A 54 5.03 -3.29 1.02
CA ALA A 54 6.46 -3.38 0.79
C ALA A 54 6.78 -3.11 -0.69
N ARG A 55 5.96 -3.59 -1.59
CA ARG A 55 6.15 -3.40 -3.02
C ARG A 55 6.01 -1.92 -3.38
N ALA A 56 5.04 -1.22 -2.76
CA ALA A 56 4.88 0.21 -3.00
C ALA A 56 6.10 0.98 -2.49
N ALA A 57 6.63 0.58 -1.35
CA ALA A 57 7.82 1.23 -0.80
C ALA A 57 9.02 1.05 -1.74
N ASP A 58 9.15 -0.13 -2.32
CA ASP A 58 10.23 -0.37 -3.29
C ASP A 58 10.13 0.59 -4.48
N THR A 59 8.93 0.80 -4.98
CA THR A 59 8.74 1.71 -6.10
C THR A 59 9.14 3.13 -5.73
N ILE A 60 8.79 3.56 -4.52
CA ILE A 60 9.17 4.89 -4.06
C ILE A 60 10.70 4.99 -3.96
N SER A 61 11.35 3.95 -3.47
CA SER A 61 12.80 3.95 -3.32
C SER A 61 13.53 4.00 -4.66
N ASP A 62 12.88 3.52 -5.71
CA ASP A 62 13.49 3.42 -7.03
C ASP A 62 13.26 4.64 -7.91
N ARG A 63 12.90 5.79 -7.33
CA ARG A 63 12.64 7.01 -8.11
C ARG A 63 13.93 7.62 -8.59
N LYS A 64 14.52 6.99 -9.57
CA LYS A 64 15.83 7.41 -10.08
C LYS A 64 15.77 8.66 -10.93
N HIS A 65 14.72 8.79 -11.70
CA HIS A 65 14.62 9.87 -12.68
C HIS A 65 14.55 11.25 -12.03
N LEU A 66 14.21 11.31 -10.77
CA LEU A 66 14.12 12.59 -10.08
C LEU A 66 15.50 13.18 -9.80
N GLY A 67 16.50 12.35 -9.72
CA GLY A 67 17.86 12.82 -9.46
C GLY A 67 18.03 13.48 -8.11
N LEU A 68 17.02 13.51 -7.29
CA LEU A 68 17.06 14.15 -5.99
C LEU A 68 16.94 13.12 -4.89
N ARG A 69 18.04 12.84 -4.23
CA ARG A 69 18.06 11.88 -3.14
C ARG A 69 17.08 12.26 -2.05
N GLY A 70 17.00 13.57 -1.77
CA GLY A 70 16.11 14.06 -0.74
C GLY A 70 14.67 13.69 -1.02
N SER A 71 14.23 13.89 -2.27
CA SER A 71 12.85 13.57 -2.63
C SER A 71 12.53 12.11 -2.41
N ARG A 72 13.47 11.25 -2.78
CA ARG A 72 13.28 9.81 -2.63
C ARG A 72 13.18 9.43 -1.15
N MET A 73 14.08 9.96 -0.34
CA MET A 73 14.06 9.66 1.07
C MET A 73 12.84 10.24 1.77
N GLU A 74 12.43 11.43 1.38
CA GLU A 74 11.25 12.04 1.94
C GLU A 74 10.01 11.22 1.63
N GLY A 75 9.91 10.72 0.40
CA GLY A 75 8.79 9.89 0.02
C GLY A 75 8.71 8.62 0.84
N LEU A 76 9.86 7.98 1.03
CA LEU A 76 9.90 6.76 1.80
C LEU A 76 9.58 7.00 3.27
N GLU A 77 10.11 8.09 3.83
CA GLU A 77 9.80 8.45 5.22
C GLU A 77 8.31 8.73 5.38
N THR A 78 7.73 9.45 4.44
CA THR A 78 6.29 9.72 4.48
C THR A 78 5.50 8.43 4.42
N PHE A 79 5.91 7.51 3.54
CA PHE A 79 5.23 6.24 3.40
C PHE A 79 5.30 5.45 4.71
N ARG A 80 6.47 5.41 5.32
CA ARG A 80 6.63 4.72 6.60
C ARG A 80 5.73 5.29 7.67
N SER A 81 5.62 6.62 7.74
CA SER A 81 4.75 7.27 8.69
C SER A 81 3.31 6.85 8.50
N GLN A 82 2.88 6.74 7.26
CA GLN A 82 1.51 6.34 6.97
C GLN A 82 1.28 4.89 7.36
N VAL A 83 2.25 4.01 7.14
CA VAL A 83 2.13 2.61 7.55
C VAL A 83 2.03 2.51 9.07
N ALA A 84 2.86 3.27 9.78
CA ALA A 84 2.83 3.27 11.24
C ALA A 84 1.52 3.87 11.78
N GLY A 85 0.89 4.73 10.98
CA GLY A 85 -0.41 5.28 11.29
C GLY A 85 -0.37 6.47 12.21
N PRO A 86 -1.47 7.22 12.27
CA PRO A 86 -2.66 7.01 11.45
C PRO A 86 -2.43 7.43 10.00
N SER A 87 -3.13 6.77 9.10
CA SER A 87 -3.02 7.07 7.67
C SER A 87 -3.95 8.23 7.32
N GLU A 88 -3.50 9.09 6.42
CA GLU A 88 -4.26 10.26 6.02
C GLU A 88 -4.47 10.29 4.51
N LEU A 89 -5.71 10.55 4.12
CA LEU A 89 -6.11 10.51 2.72
C LEU A 89 -5.28 11.43 1.84
N ASN A 90 -5.11 12.68 2.27
CA ASN A 90 -4.38 13.65 1.47
C ASN A 90 -2.92 13.28 1.27
N VAL A 91 -2.30 12.73 2.31
CA VAL A 91 -0.90 12.31 2.24
C VAL A 91 -0.75 11.16 1.26
N LEU A 92 -1.66 10.20 1.31
CA LEU A 92 -1.60 9.05 0.42
C LEU A 92 -1.82 9.45 -1.03
N ARG A 93 -2.75 10.38 -1.27
CA ARG A 93 -2.98 10.88 -2.62
C ARG A 93 -1.74 11.58 -3.18
N ARG A 94 -1.09 12.35 -2.34
CA ARG A 94 0.13 13.04 -2.76
C ARG A 94 1.24 12.05 -3.09
N LEU A 95 1.39 11.02 -2.27
CA LEU A 95 2.38 9.98 -2.54
C LEU A 95 2.12 9.32 -3.88
N ALA A 96 0.87 8.99 -4.15
CA ALA A 96 0.52 8.35 -5.41
C ALA A 96 0.83 9.26 -6.58
N THR A 97 0.50 10.54 -6.47
CA THR A 97 0.76 11.50 -7.52
C THR A 97 2.25 11.71 -7.74
N ASP A 98 2.98 11.88 -6.65
CA ASP A 98 4.43 12.15 -6.75
C ASP A 98 5.19 10.96 -7.29
N SER A 99 4.66 9.76 -7.12
CA SER A 99 5.32 8.54 -7.57
C SER A 99 4.91 8.11 -8.97
N ALA A 100 4.00 8.85 -9.59
CA ALA A 100 3.46 8.44 -10.89
C ALA A 100 4.53 8.25 -11.94
N ASP A 101 5.54 9.11 -11.95
CA ASP A 101 6.61 9.03 -12.95
C ASP A 101 7.61 7.91 -12.67
N SER A 102 7.56 7.33 -11.47
CA SER A 102 8.49 6.26 -11.11
C SER A 102 8.01 4.89 -11.54
N MET A 103 6.77 4.82 -11.94
CA MET A 103 6.13 3.53 -12.21
C MET A 103 6.41 3.10 -13.63
N SER A 104 7.13 2.00 -13.76
CA SER A 104 7.52 1.51 -15.08
C SER A 104 6.59 0.43 -15.61
N THR A 105 5.74 -0.16 -14.78
CA THR A 105 4.85 -1.22 -15.22
C THR A 105 3.40 -0.90 -14.94
N PRO A 106 2.48 -1.48 -15.72
CA PRO A 106 1.04 -1.29 -15.43
C PRO A 106 0.66 -1.79 -14.04
N GLY A 107 1.33 -2.84 -13.56
CA GLY A 107 1.04 -3.35 -12.22
C GLY A 107 1.34 -2.33 -11.14
N GLU A 108 2.48 -1.66 -11.26
CA GLU A 108 2.83 -0.62 -10.29
C GLU A 108 1.88 0.55 -10.34
N ARG A 109 1.48 0.94 -11.56
CA ARG A 109 0.52 2.03 -11.71
C ARG A 109 -0.81 1.69 -11.05
N ALA A 110 -1.28 0.45 -11.26
CA ALA A 110 -2.53 0.01 -10.65
C ALA A 110 -2.42 -0.01 -9.13
N LEU A 111 -1.28 -0.44 -8.61
CA LEU A 111 -1.05 -0.48 -7.17
C LEU A 111 -1.15 0.92 -6.56
N PHE A 112 -0.47 1.89 -7.17
CA PHE A 112 -0.50 3.25 -6.63
C PHE A 112 -1.84 3.93 -6.84
N ALA A 113 -2.55 3.59 -7.91
CA ALA A 113 -3.90 4.11 -8.10
C ALA A 113 -4.84 3.61 -7.01
N SER A 114 -4.52 2.49 -6.38
CA SER A 114 -5.31 1.90 -5.32
C SER A 114 -4.69 2.09 -3.94
N LEU A 115 -3.72 2.98 -3.81
CA LEU A 115 -3.00 3.15 -2.55
C LEU A 115 -3.91 3.50 -1.39
N VAL A 116 -4.86 4.41 -1.63
CA VAL A 116 -5.80 4.81 -0.58
C VAL A 116 -6.63 3.61 -0.13
N GLU A 117 -7.11 2.80 -1.08
CA GLU A 117 -7.89 1.63 -0.75
C GLU A 117 -7.06 0.61 0.02
N LEU A 118 -5.80 0.46 -0.36
CA LEU A 118 -4.90 -0.46 0.30
C LEU A 118 -4.75 -0.10 1.78
N PHE A 119 -4.53 1.17 2.07
CA PHE A 119 -4.42 1.62 3.45
C PHE A 119 -5.75 1.53 4.20
N SER A 120 -6.86 1.73 3.49
CA SER A 120 -8.18 1.57 4.10
C SER A 120 -8.39 0.14 4.56
N LEU A 121 -8.00 -0.82 3.73
CA LEU A 121 -8.11 -2.23 4.11
C LEU A 121 -7.23 -2.55 5.30
N MET A 122 -6.02 -2.00 5.32
CA MET A 122 -5.12 -2.22 6.44
C MET A 122 -5.74 -1.72 7.74
N GLU A 123 -6.28 -0.53 7.72
CA GLU A 123 -6.85 0.05 8.95
C GLU A 123 -8.17 -0.59 9.35
N SER A 124 -8.79 -1.34 8.46
CA SER A 124 -10.02 -2.04 8.80
C SER A 124 -9.77 -3.39 9.45
N LEU A 125 -8.52 -3.83 9.50
CA LEU A 125 -8.17 -5.09 10.15
C LEU A 125 -8.36 -4.99 11.65
N GLY A 126 -8.60 -6.16 12.29
CA GLY A 126 -8.65 -6.19 13.74
C GLY A 126 -7.30 -5.79 14.32
N PRO A 127 -7.26 -5.39 15.60
CA PRO A 127 -6.03 -4.87 16.18
C PRO A 127 -4.83 -5.81 16.06
N GLU A 128 -5.06 -7.10 16.20
CA GLU A 128 -3.98 -8.07 16.14
C GLU A 128 -3.39 -8.14 14.73
N ASP A 129 -4.26 -8.27 13.73
CA ASP A 129 -3.81 -8.36 12.35
C ASP A 129 -3.15 -7.06 11.91
N LEU A 130 -3.72 -5.94 12.31
CA LEU A 130 -3.17 -4.64 11.99
C LEU A 130 -1.76 -4.50 12.55
N GLY A 131 -1.57 -4.92 13.79
CA GLY A 131 -0.26 -4.88 14.40
C GLY A 131 0.74 -5.73 13.67
N GLN A 132 0.32 -6.91 13.21
CA GLN A 132 1.20 -7.79 12.47
C GLN A 132 1.57 -7.21 11.10
N VAL A 133 0.61 -6.65 10.40
CA VAL A 133 0.89 -6.04 9.10
C VAL A 133 1.87 -4.89 9.27
N ARG A 134 1.66 -4.04 10.27
CA ARG A 134 2.56 -2.91 10.51
C ARG A 134 3.96 -3.38 10.86
N CYS A 135 4.07 -4.41 11.68
CA CYS A 135 5.36 -4.93 12.08
C CYS A 135 6.12 -5.50 10.89
N VAL A 136 5.47 -6.35 10.11
CA VAL A 136 6.09 -6.96 8.94
C VAL A 136 6.47 -5.90 7.92
N SER A 137 5.56 -4.98 7.64
CA SER A 137 5.81 -3.93 6.67
C SER A 137 6.98 -3.05 7.08
N SER A 138 7.05 -2.68 8.34
CA SER A 138 8.16 -1.86 8.83
C SER A 138 9.49 -2.56 8.66
N THR A 139 9.51 -3.86 8.88
CA THR A 139 10.71 -4.65 8.71
C THR A 139 11.15 -4.70 7.25
N LEU A 140 10.18 -4.86 6.35
CA LEU A 140 10.47 -4.98 4.92
C LEU A 140 10.85 -3.65 4.27
N ILE A 141 10.39 -2.54 4.84
CA ILE A 141 10.56 -1.21 4.23
C ILE A 141 11.89 -0.57 4.60
N GLN A 142 12.75 -1.22 5.25
CA GLN A 142 14.03 -0.63 5.60
C GLN A 142 14.85 -0.32 4.36
#